data_0a296175bf9ee03c4551bc58b086cc08
#
_entry.id   0a296175bf9ee03c4551bc58b086cc08
#
_cell.length_a   1.000
_cell.length_b   1.000
_cell.length_c   1.000
_cell.angle_alpha   90.00
_cell.angle_beta   90.00
_cell.angle_gamma   90.00
#
_symmetry.space_group_name_H-M   'P 1'
#
loop_
_entity.id
_entity.type
_entity.pdbx_description
1 polymer ?
#
loop_
_entity_poly.entity_id
_entity_poly.type
_entity_poly.pdbx_seq_one_letter_code
_entity_poly.pdbx_strand_id
1 'polypeptide(L)' 'MEELKEEQTYETAMKELEALVERVEDKDAPLDRIEKDIKRAMQLIAFCKEQLRGYKERFSKLLDDNNGE' A
#
# COMPACT_ATOMS: atom_id res chain seq x y z
N MET A 1 17.39 -11.37 -15.32
CA MET A 1 17.20 -11.21 -14.99
C MET A 1 16.59 -11.26 -14.47
N GLU A 2 16.35 -11.01 -14.13
CA GLU A 2 15.88 -10.78 -13.66
C GLU A 2 15.18 -10.63 -13.09
N GLU A 3 14.92 -10.82 -13.25
CA GLU A 3 14.29 -10.53 -12.79
C GLU A 3 13.85 -10.32 -12.00
N LEU A 4 13.77 -9.86 -12.10
CA LEU A 4 13.59 -9.40 -11.12
C LEU A 4 12.33 -9.07 -10.88
N LYS A 5 11.68 -9.59 -10.12
CA LYS A 5 10.50 -9.30 -9.78
C LYS A 5 10.53 -8.38 -8.74
N GLU A 6 9.96 -7.26 -8.82
CA GLU A 6 9.90 -6.38 -7.79
C GLU A 6 8.91 -6.81 -6.84
N GLU A 7 9.24 -6.99 -5.59
CA GLU A 7 8.30 -7.35 -4.57
C GLU A 7 7.54 -6.15 -4.13
N GLN A 8 6.26 -6.29 -3.90
CA GLN A 8 5.43 -5.21 -3.39
C GLN A 8 5.80 -4.95 -1.95
N THR A 9 6.19 -3.74 -1.64
CA THR A 9 6.46 -3.32 -0.27
C THR A 9 5.53 -2.17 0.07
N TYR A 10 5.50 -1.80 1.33
CA TYR A 10 4.69 -0.67 1.76
C TYR A 10 5.08 0.58 0.98
N GLU A 11 6.37 0.79 0.83
CA GLU A 11 6.86 1.97 0.15
C GLU A 11 6.47 2.00 -1.31
N THR A 12 6.64 0.88 -2.02
CA THR A 12 6.28 0.84 -3.43
C THR A 12 4.77 0.94 -3.59
N ALA A 13 4.01 0.34 -2.68
CA ALA A 13 2.57 0.44 -2.74
C ALA A 13 2.10 1.88 -2.55
N MET A 14 2.73 2.60 -1.63
CA MET A 14 2.37 4.00 -1.41
C MET A 14 2.68 4.86 -2.62
N LYS A 15 3.80 4.61 -3.27
CA LYS A 15 4.15 5.36 -4.46
C LYS A 15 3.15 5.12 -5.57
N GLU A 16 2.78 3.87 -5.76
CA GLU A 16 1.80 3.55 -6.79
C GLU A 16 0.46 4.18 -6.44
N LEU A 17 0.09 4.15 -5.17
CA LEU A 17 -1.18 4.72 -4.74
C LEU A 17 -1.22 6.21 -5.01
N GLU A 18 -0.12 6.91 -4.74
CA GLU A 18 -0.06 8.34 -5.01
C GLU A 18 -0.24 8.63 -6.49
N ALA A 19 0.39 7.81 -7.33
CA ALA A 19 0.24 7.99 -8.77
C ALA A 19 -1.19 7.76 -9.22
N LEU A 20 -1.84 6.77 -8.62
CA LEU A 20 -3.22 6.48 -8.96
C LEU A 20 -4.17 7.59 -8.55
N VAL A 21 -3.90 8.21 -7.40
CA VAL A 21 -4.70 9.32 -6.95
C VAL A 21 -4.62 10.46 -7.94
N GLU A 22 -3.43 10.75 -8.43
CA GLU A 22 -3.26 11.81 -9.41
C GLU A 22 -4.01 11.49 -10.68
N ARG A 23 -3.99 10.23 -11.10
CA ARG A 23 -4.70 9.84 -12.31
C ARG A 23 -6.20 9.99 -12.15
N VAL A 24 -6.71 9.66 -10.96
CA VAL A 24 -8.13 9.77 -10.72
C VAL A 24 -8.59 11.23 -10.65
N GLU A 25 -7.70 12.11 -10.24
CA GLU A 25 -8.03 13.52 -10.15
C GLU A 25 -8.01 14.23 -11.49
N ASP A 26 -7.54 13.54 -12.52
CA ASP A 26 -7.50 14.13 -13.85
C ASP A 26 -8.92 14.31 -14.37
N LYS A 27 -9.29 15.56 -14.66
CA LYS A 27 -10.63 15.86 -15.08
C LYS A 27 -11.02 15.21 -16.37
N ASP A 28 -10.03 14.94 -17.22
CA ASP A 28 -10.31 14.39 -18.54
C ASP A 28 -10.19 12.89 -18.57
N ALA A 29 -9.99 12.25 -17.45
CA ALA A 29 -9.81 10.81 -17.44
C ALA A 29 -11.10 10.09 -17.81
N PRO A 30 -11.03 9.09 -18.68
CA PRO A 30 -12.21 8.30 -19.02
C PRO A 30 -12.71 7.56 -17.78
N LEU A 31 -14.01 7.40 -17.71
CA LEU A 31 -14.61 6.74 -16.57
C LEU A 31 -14.10 5.31 -16.40
N ASP A 32 -13.92 4.60 -17.50
CA ASP A 32 -13.40 3.24 -17.41
C ASP A 32 -12.04 3.20 -16.75
N ARG A 33 -11.19 4.15 -17.06
CA ARG A 33 -9.87 4.20 -16.49
C ARG A 33 -9.94 4.52 -15.00
N ILE A 34 -10.81 5.46 -14.64
CA ILE A 34 -10.97 5.82 -13.25
C ILE A 34 -11.43 4.61 -12.44
N GLU A 35 -12.34 3.85 -13.00
CA GLU A 35 -12.84 2.69 -12.31
C GLU A 35 -11.73 1.67 -12.06
N LYS A 36 -10.90 1.42 -13.07
CA LYS A 36 -9.80 0.50 -12.92
C LYS A 36 -8.80 1.00 -11.89
N ASP A 37 -8.51 2.29 -11.95
CA ASP A 37 -7.54 2.87 -11.03
C ASP A 37 -8.04 2.79 -9.59
N ILE A 38 -9.31 3.00 -9.38
CA ILE A 38 -9.86 2.91 -8.04
C ILE A 38 -9.79 1.47 -7.53
N LYS A 39 -10.08 0.51 -8.37
CA LYS A 39 -9.97 -0.88 -7.94
C LYS A 39 -8.55 -1.21 -7.54
N ARG A 40 -7.59 -0.77 -8.34
CA ARG A 40 -6.20 -1.02 -8.00
C ARG A 40 -5.82 -0.31 -6.71
N ALA A 41 -6.29 0.93 -6.55
CA ALA A 41 -6.00 1.69 -5.34
C ALA A 41 -6.54 0.97 -4.10
N MET A 42 -7.72 0.40 -4.20
CA MET A 42 -8.30 -0.32 -3.08
C MET A 42 -7.45 -1.54 -2.71
N GLN A 43 -6.91 -2.22 -3.70
CA GLN A 43 -6.03 -3.35 -3.44
C GLN A 43 -4.77 -2.91 -2.73
N LEU A 44 -4.22 -1.77 -3.15
CA LEU A 44 -3.02 -1.25 -2.52
C LEU A 44 -3.29 -0.80 -1.10
N ILE A 45 -4.45 -0.20 -0.87
CA ILE A 45 -4.82 0.22 0.47
C ILE A 45 -4.93 -1.00 1.39
N ALA A 46 -5.55 -2.06 0.91
CA ALA A 46 -5.68 -3.27 1.71
C ALA A 46 -4.31 -3.84 2.03
N PHE A 47 -3.42 -3.84 1.04
CA PHE A 47 -2.07 -4.33 1.27
C PHE A 47 -1.35 -3.48 2.31
N CYS A 48 -1.46 -2.16 2.20
CA CYS A 48 -0.80 -1.27 3.14
C CYS A 48 -1.34 -1.43 4.55
N LYS A 49 -2.64 -1.62 4.67
CA LYS A 49 -3.22 -1.83 5.99
C LYS A 49 -2.69 -3.11 6.63
N GLU A 50 -2.55 -4.14 5.82
CA GLU A 50 -2.03 -5.40 6.33
C GLU A 50 -0.59 -5.23 6.78
N GLN A 51 0.21 -4.49 6.02
CA GLN A 51 1.59 -4.24 6.39
C GLN A 51 1.67 -3.46 7.69
N LEU A 52 0.84 -2.46 7.84
CA LEU A 52 0.84 -1.66 9.06
C LEU A 52 0.41 -2.47 10.25
N ARG A 53 -0.55 -3.36 10.06
CA ARG A 53 -0.97 -4.22 11.15
C ARG A 53 0.17 -5.10 11.61
N GLY A 54 0.95 -5.62 10.67
CA GLY A 54 2.10 -6.43 11.00
C GLY A 54 3.14 -5.67 11.79
N TYR A 55 3.42 -4.45 11.37
CA TYR A 55 4.35 -3.60 12.10
C TYR A 55 3.84 -3.31 13.50
N LYS A 56 2.56 -3.04 13.61
CA LYS A 56 1.97 -2.71 14.88
C LYS A 56 2.08 -3.89 15.84
N GLU A 57 1.82 -5.08 15.35
CA GLU A 57 1.91 -6.27 16.17
C GLU A 57 3.33 -6.50 16.66
N ARG A 58 4.30 -6.34 15.76
CA ARG A 58 5.68 -6.54 16.14
C ARG A 58 6.14 -5.49 17.14
N PHE A 59 5.68 -4.28 16.94
CA PHE A 59 6.04 -3.19 17.82
C PHE A 59 5.44 -3.42 19.20
N SER A 60 4.20 -3.87 19.27
CA SER A 60 3.57 -4.17 20.53
C SER A 60 4.33 -5.27 21.28
N LYS A 61 4.78 -6.25 20.53
CA LYS A 61 5.51 -7.32 21.14
C LYS A 61 6.81 -6.84 21.73
N LEU A 62 7.50 -5.95 21.04
CA LEU A 62 8.72 -5.37 21.55
C LEU A 62 8.47 -4.59 22.83
N LEU A 63 7.40 -3.84 22.86
CA LEU A 63 7.07 -3.08 24.04
C LEU A 63 6.72 -3.98 25.21
N ASP A 64 6.00 -5.06 24.93
CA ASP A 64 5.68 -6.00 25.96
C ASP A 64 6.93 -6.62 26.54
N ASP A 65 7.87 -6.99 25.70
CA ASP A 65 9.12 -7.56 26.17
C ASP A 65 9.85 -6.58 27.04
N ASN A 66 9.87 -5.33 26.66
CA ASN A 66 10.53 -4.35 27.46
C ASN A 66 9.86 -4.11 28.79
N ASN A 67 8.55 -4.16 28.79
CA ASN A 67 7.83 -3.93 30.03
C ASN A 67 7.79 -5.14 30.90
N GLY A 68 8.04 -6.26 30.30
CA GLY A 68 7.89 -7.48 31.04
C GLY A 68 8.89 -7.70 32.10
N GLU A 69 9.83 -6.92 32.13
CA GLU A 69 10.79 -7.10 33.04
C GLU A 69 10.56 -6.79 34.23
#